data_b4777353031c302d500cbad3a0f38bca
#
_entry.id   b4777353031c302d500cbad3a0f38bca
#
_cell.length_a   1.000
_cell.length_b   1.000
_cell.length_c   1.000
_cell.angle_alpha   90.00
_cell.angle_beta   90.00
_cell.angle_gamma   90.00
#
_symmetry.space_group_name_H-M   'P 1'
#
loop_
_entity.id
_entity.type
_entity.pdbx_description
1 polymer ?
#
loop_
_entity_poly.entity_id
_entity_poly.type
_entity_poly.pdbx_seq_one_letter_code
_entity_poly.pdbx_strand_id
1 'polypeptide(L)'
;HVPQDVLGALVDAGVAVNPGPHALRFAQDKIEMRTRLAELGMPQPDWAAVTGREGLQEFLDGHGGRAVVKTPRGGYDGKGVRVVSTAAEADDWFAALAEDAHGGALLVEELVDFSRELAQQVARRPSGQVRAYPVVETVQKDGVCAEVVAPAPHQDARLQEVTARIGVEIADGLDVTGMLAVELFETVDERVL
;
A
#
# COMPACT_ATOMS: atom_id res chain seq x y z
N HIS A 1 10.10 2.26 10.78
CA HIS A 1 9.90 0.79 10.72
C HIS A 1 11.05 0.08 11.42
N VAL A 2 10.76 -1.06 12.07
CA VAL A 2 11.81 -1.91 12.63
C VAL A 2 12.42 -2.72 11.47
N PRO A 3 13.76 -2.78 11.32
CA PRO A 3 14.41 -3.57 10.28
C PRO A 3 14.08 -5.06 10.38
N GLN A 4 14.02 -5.76 9.25
CA GLN A 4 13.63 -7.18 9.20
C GLN A 4 14.60 -8.11 9.94
N ASP A 5 15.89 -7.82 9.89
CA ASP A 5 16.93 -8.55 10.62
C ASP A 5 16.76 -8.44 12.15
N VAL A 6 16.39 -7.25 12.64
CA VAL A 6 16.07 -7.02 14.05
C VAL A 6 14.84 -7.80 14.48
N LEU A 7 13.77 -7.80 13.64
CA LEU A 7 12.57 -8.58 13.91
C LEU A 7 12.85 -10.08 13.94
N GLY A 8 13.68 -10.58 13.01
CA GLY A 8 14.13 -11.96 12.98
C GLY A 8 14.90 -12.33 14.25
N ALA A 9 15.85 -11.51 14.67
CA ALA A 9 16.62 -11.75 15.89
C ALA A 9 15.75 -11.78 17.15
N LEU A 10 14.68 -10.96 17.22
CA LEU A 10 13.72 -10.99 18.34
C LEU A 10 12.94 -12.31 18.36
N VAL A 11 12.48 -12.77 17.20
CA VAL A 11 11.77 -14.05 17.08
C VAL A 11 12.68 -15.22 17.47
N ASP A 12 13.93 -15.23 17.01
CA ASP A 12 14.93 -16.24 17.35
C ASP A 12 15.26 -16.26 18.84
N ALA A 13 15.16 -15.11 19.51
CA ALA A 13 15.30 -14.97 20.96
C ALA A 13 14.03 -15.38 21.73
N GLY A 14 12.98 -15.86 21.06
CA GLY A 14 11.72 -16.29 21.68
C GLY A 14 10.76 -15.15 22.06
N VAL A 15 10.99 -13.93 21.56
CA VAL A 15 10.10 -12.79 21.77
C VAL A 15 8.90 -12.90 20.85
N ALA A 16 7.69 -12.74 21.38
CA ALA A 16 6.47 -12.66 20.58
C ALA A 16 6.41 -11.31 19.83
N VAL A 17 6.55 -11.36 18.50
CA VAL A 17 6.50 -10.20 17.61
C VAL A 17 5.18 -10.20 16.83
N ASN A 18 4.36 -9.16 16.98
CA ASN A 18 3.05 -9.03 16.33
C ASN A 18 2.86 -7.59 15.78
N PRO A 19 2.73 -7.42 14.45
CA PRO A 19 2.81 -8.43 13.39
C PRO A 19 4.19 -9.08 13.30
N GLY A 20 4.23 -10.35 12.87
CA GLY A 20 5.48 -11.06 12.63
C GLY A 20 6.24 -10.50 11.41
N PRO A 21 7.56 -10.80 11.30
CA PRO A 21 8.39 -10.29 10.20
C PRO A 21 7.83 -10.66 8.82
N HIS A 22 7.26 -11.87 8.67
CA HIS A 22 6.65 -12.35 7.43
C HIS A 22 5.49 -11.47 6.93
N ALA A 23 4.69 -10.91 7.85
CA ALA A 23 3.58 -10.02 7.50
C ALA A 23 4.05 -8.56 7.34
N LEU A 24 4.98 -8.12 8.21
CA LEU A 24 5.45 -6.74 8.20
C LEU A 24 6.24 -6.36 6.93
N ARG A 25 6.84 -7.33 6.23
CA ARG A 25 7.52 -7.09 4.96
C ARG A 25 6.62 -6.44 3.92
N PHE A 26 5.33 -6.82 3.87
CA PHE A 26 4.37 -6.25 2.93
C PHE A 26 4.05 -4.77 3.24
N ALA A 27 4.18 -4.33 4.49
CA ALA A 27 4.10 -2.91 4.83
C ALA A 27 5.42 -2.15 4.55
N GLN A 28 6.53 -2.85 4.29
CA GLN A 28 7.85 -2.27 4.07
C GLN A 28 8.26 -2.24 2.60
N ASP A 29 7.68 -3.09 1.76
CA ASP A 29 7.94 -3.18 0.33
C ASP A 29 6.64 -3.12 -0.47
N LYS A 30 6.46 -2.02 -1.21
CA LYS A 30 5.22 -1.76 -1.96
C LYS A 30 5.03 -2.70 -3.15
N ILE A 31 6.13 -3.17 -3.77
CA ILE A 31 6.05 -4.12 -4.89
C ILE A 31 5.65 -5.51 -4.38
N GLU A 32 6.27 -5.97 -3.28
CA GLU A 32 5.85 -7.22 -2.65
C GLU A 32 4.38 -7.16 -2.20
N MET A 33 3.95 -6.03 -1.62
CA MET A 33 2.55 -5.82 -1.24
C MET A 33 1.62 -5.94 -2.45
N ARG A 34 1.89 -5.18 -3.54
CA ARG A 34 1.05 -5.20 -4.76
C ARG A 34 0.98 -6.59 -5.40
N THR A 35 2.12 -7.27 -5.47
CA THR A 35 2.20 -8.65 -5.97
C THR A 35 1.29 -9.57 -5.14
N ARG A 36 1.41 -9.49 -3.82
CA ARG A 36 0.62 -10.34 -2.93
C ARG A 36 -0.87 -10.04 -2.97
N LEU A 37 -1.25 -8.76 -3.04
CA LEU A 37 -2.65 -8.35 -3.19
C LEU A 37 -3.25 -8.85 -4.51
N ALA A 38 -2.48 -8.83 -5.61
CA ALA A 38 -2.89 -9.39 -6.89
C ALA A 38 -3.12 -10.92 -6.81
N GLU A 39 -2.22 -11.66 -6.16
CA GLU A 39 -2.38 -13.11 -5.92
C GLU A 39 -3.63 -13.44 -5.11
N LEU A 40 -4.00 -12.56 -4.17
CA LEU A 40 -5.21 -12.69 -3.35
C LEU A 40 -6.48 -12.22 -4.08
N GLY A 41 -6.36 -11.64 -5.28
CA GLY A 41 -7.48 -11.08 -6.03
C GLY A 41 -8.09 -9.84 -5.37
N MET A 42 -7.31 -9.12 -4.56
CA MET A 42 -7.78 -7.90 -3.90
C MET A 42 -7.91 -6.75 -4.89
N PRO A 43 -8.93 -5.89 -4.74
CA PRO A 43 -9.04 -4.68 -5.53
C PRO A 43 -7.83 -3.78 -5.26
N GLN A 44 -7.26 -3.24 -6.33
CA GLN A 44 -6.11 -2.33 -6.26
C GLN A 44 -6.00 -1.55 -7.58
N PRO A 45 -5.32 -0.40 -7.59
CA PRO A 45 -5.00 0.31 -8.82
C PRO A 45 -4.22 -0.58 -9.80
N ASP A 46 -4.32 -0.33 -11.10
CA ASP A 46 -3.42 -0.93 -12.08
C ASP A 46 -1.97 -0.51 -11.76
N TRP A 47 -1.05 -1.45 -11.85
CA TRP A 47 0.33 -1.21 -11.44
C TRP A 47 1.34 -2.04 -12.22
N ALA A 48 2.59 -1.58 -12.23
CA ALA A 48 3.74 -2.34 -12.72
C ALA A 48 5.01 -2.05 -11.91
N ALA A 49 5.94 -3.00 -11.91
CA ALA A 49 7.30 -2.79 -11.45
C ALA A 49 8.18 -2.46 -12.67
N VAL A 50 8.78 -1.27 -12.69
CA VAL A 50 9.54 -0.77 -13.84
C VAL A 50 11.01 -0.51 -13.47
N THR A 51 11.93 -0.96 -14.32
CA THR A 51 13.38 -0.85 -14.08
C THR A 51 14.04 0.27 -14.90
N GLY A 52 13.27 0.99 -15.70
CA GLY A 52 13.79 2.06 -16.57
C GLY A 52 12.70 2.81 -17.31
N ARG A 53 13.15 3.81 -18.10
CA ARG A 53 12.27 4.71 -18.86
C ARG A 53 11.30 3.99 -19.80
N GLU A 54 11.74 2.95 -20.48
CA GLU A 54 10.94 2.24 -21.48
C GLU A 54 9.67 1.65 -20.84
N GLY A 55 9.82 0.90 -19.74
CA GLY A 55 8.67 0.34 -19.03
C GLY A 55 7.75 1.41 -18.43
N LEU A 56 8.32 2.52 -17.93
CA LEU A 56 7.50 3.63 -17.44
C LEU A 56 6.74 4.32 -18.58
N GLN A 57 7.36 4.50 -19.75
CA GLN A 57 6.68 5.10 -20.91
C GLN A 57 5.56 4.20 -21.41
N GLU A 58 5.78 2.88 -21.50
CA GLU A 58 4.76 1.91 -21.88
C GLU A 58 3.55 1.97 -20.92
N PHE A 59 3.81 2.07 -19.61
CA PHE A 59 2.74 2.23 -18.62
C PHE A 59 1.97 3.54 -18.81
N LEU A 60 2.67 4.66 -19.02
CA LEU A 60 2.05 5.98 -19.27
C LEU A 60 1.16 5.95 -20.52
N ASP A 61 1.63 5.34 -21.59
CA ASP A 61 0.89 5.26 -22.87
C ASP A 61 -0.42 4.45 -22.69
N GLY A 62 -0.41 3.43 -21.84
CA GLY A 62 -1.58 2.63 -21.51
C GLY A 62 -2.57 3.28 -20.52
N HIS A 63 -2.13 4.31 -19.78
CA HIS A 63 -2.89 4.89 -18.65
C HIS A 63 -3.11 6.41 -18.79
N GLY A 64 -3.40 6.87 -20.01
CA GLY A 64 -3.79 8.27 -20.26
C GLY A 64 -2.67 9.30 -20.08
N GLY A 65 -1.40 8.87 -20.11
CA GLY A 65 -0.22 9.75 -20.09
C GLY A 65 0.13 10.29 -18.70
N ARG A 66 -0.46 9.77 -17.64
CA ARG A 66 -0.12 10.17 -16.25
C ARG A 66 -0.08 8.95 -15.34
N ALA A 67 0.87 8.93 -14.41
CA ALA A 67 1.01 7.85 -13.45
C ALA A 67 1.58 8.33 -12.12
N VAL A 68 1.43 7.53 -11.09
CA VAL A 68 2.07 7.72 -9.77
C VAL A 68 3.26 6.79 -9.69
N VAL A 69 4.46 7.33 -9.56
CA VAL A 69 5.70 6.55 -9.36
C VAL A 69 6.07 6.58 -7.89
N LYS A 70 6.44 5.43 -7.35
CA LYS A 70 6.80 5.27 -5.94
C LYS A 70 8.12 4.50 -5.79
N THR A 71 8.94 4.92 -4.82
CA THR A 71 10.05 4.09 -4.39
C THR A 71 9.51 2.84 -3.68
N PRO A 72 10.04 1.63 -3.95
CA PRO A 72 9.49 0.40 -3.39
C PRO A 72 9.54 0.37 -1.88
N ARG A 73 10.60 0.94 -1.30
CA ARG A 73 10.85 0.97 0.14
C ARG A 73 11.06 2.40 0.62
N GLY A 74 10.74 2.67 1.87
CA GLY A 74 10.83 4.01 2.45
C GLY A 74 9.75 4.95 1.93
N GLY A 75 10.03 6.28 1.97
CA GLY A 75 9.14 7.31 1.41
C GLY A 75 7.88 7.60 2.24
N TYR A 76 7.89 7.30 3.53
CA TYR A 76 6.76 7.59 4.44
C TYR A 76 6.70 9.07 4.88
N ASP A 77 7.63 9.88 4.40
CA ASP A 77 7.70 11.33 4.62
C ASP A 77 7.13 12.14 3.43
N GLY A 78 6.39 11.48 2.54
CA GLY A 78 5.82 12.07 1.33
C GLY A 78 6.83 12.27 0.17
N LYS A 79 8.11 11.95 0.37
CA LYS A 79 9.15 12.17 -0.66
C LYS A 79 9.36 10.99 -1.60
N GLY A 80 8.81 9.82 -1.27
CA GLY A 80 8.90 8.60 -2.07
C GLY A 80 7.77 8.41 -3.07
N VAL A 81 6.99 9.47 -3.39
CA VAL A 81 5.86 9.44 -4.32
C VAL A 81 5.94 10.63 -5.27
N ARG A 82 5.72 10.40 -6.56
CA ARG A 82 5.74 11.44 -7.60
C ARG A 82 4.69 11.15 -8.66
N VAL A 83 3.87 12.14 -8.98
CA VAL A 83 3.03 12.09 -10.18
C VAL A 83 3.86 12.52 -11.37
N VAL A 84 3.87 11.72 -12.42
CA VAL A 84 4.65 11.97 -13.64
C VAL A 84 3.75 11.96 -14.88
N SER A 85 4.14 12.73 -15.89
CA SER A 85 3.51 12.78 -17.21
C SER A 85 4.47 12.38 -18.33
N THR A 86 5.74 12.23 -18.01
CA THR A 86 6.79 11.73 -18.91
C THR A 86 7.72 10.81 -18.14
N ALA A 87 8.28 9.82 -18.83
CA ALA A 87 9.22 8.89 -18.21
C ALA A 87 10.52 9.59 -17.74
N ALA A 88 10.90 10.71 -18.36
CA ALA A 88 12.08 11.49 -17.99
C ALA A 88 11.98 12.11 -16.59
N GLU A 89 10.77 12.32 -16.06
CA GLU A 89 10.56 12.87 -14.72
C GLU A 89 10.98 11.92 -13.59
N ALA A 90 11.29 10.65 -13.90
CA ALA A 90 11.76 9.66 -12.92
C ALA A 90 13.26 9.28 -13.10
N ASP A 91 14.02 9.99 -13.94
CA ASP A 91 15.41 9.65 -14.26
C ASP A 91 16.33 9.61 -13.05
N ASP A 92 16.19 10.60 -12.15
CA ASP A 92 16.95 10.67 -10.92
C ASP A 92 16.70 9.44 -10.02
N TRP A 93 15.49 8.92 -10.04
CA TRP A 93 15.15 7.71 -9.28
C TRP A 93 15.67 6.44 -9.96
N PHE A 94 15.63 6.35 -11.29
CA PHE A 94 16.26 5.24 -12.00
C PHE A 94 17.79 5.24 -11.83
N ALA A 95 18.42 6.42 -11.83
CA ALA A 95 19.85 6.54 -11.56
C ALA A 95 20.20 6.06 -10.14
N ALA A 96 19.40 6.46 -9.14
CA ALA A 96 19.59 6.02 -7.77
C ALA A 96 19.41 4.49 -7.60
N LEU A 97 18.44 3.87 -8.31
CA LEU A 97 18.29 2.42 -8.31
C LEU A 97 19.48 1.69 -8.95
N ALA A 98 20.09 2.27 -10.00
CA ALA A 98 21.24 1.67 -10.66
C ALA A 98 22.51 1.69 -9.77
N GLU A 99 22.59 2.60 -8.82
CA GLU A 99 23.67 2.69 -7.82
C GLU A 99 23.44 1.76 -6.61
N ASP A 100 22.20 1.28 -6.40
CA ASP A 100 21.89 0.33 -5.32
C ASP A 100 22.45 -1.06 -5.68
N ALA A 101 23.32 -1.57 -4.82
CA ALA A 101 23.96 -2.88 -4.99
C ALA A 101 22.97 -4.06 -5.11
N HIS A 102 21.73 -3.87 -4.69
CA HIS A 102 20.66 -4.88 -4.77
C HIS A 102 19.82 -4.74 -6.04
N GLY A 103 20.07 -3.70 -6.85
CA GLY A 103 19.21 -3.36 -7.98
C GLY A 103 17.79 -3.06 -7.51
N GLY A 104 16.86 -2.92 -8.44
CA GLY A 104 15.47 -2.74 -8.05
C GLY A 104 14.59 -2.24 -9.17
N ALA A 105 13.34 -2.05 -8.84
CA ALA A 105 12.35 -1.45 -9.70
C ALA A 105 11.62 -0.33 -8.96
N LEU A 106 11.11 0.66 -9.66
CA LEU A 106 10.11 1.58 -9.14
C LEU A 106 8.75 0.93 -9.27
N LEU A 107 7.87 1.20 -8.33
CA LEU A 107 6.45 0.91 -8.48
C LEU A 107 5.81 2.05 -9.26
N VAL A 108 5.11 1.74 -10.35
CA VAL A 108 4.24 2.67 -11.05
C VAL A 108 2.80 2.23 -10.90
N GLU A 109 1.91 3.17 -10.64
CA GLU A 109 0.47 2.94 -10.47
C GLU A 109 -0.33 3.93 -11.30
N GLU A 110 -1.52 3.53 -11.73
CA GLU A 110 -2.46 4.46 -12.34
C GLU A 110 -2.77 5.62 -11.39
N LEU A 111 -3.01 6.79 -11.96
CA LEU A 111 -3.50 7.94 -11.20
C LEU A 111 -5.01 7.78 -10.99
N VAL A 112 -5.38 7.23 -9.83
CA VAL A 112 -6.79 6.97 -9.49
C VAL A 112 -7.54 8.29 -9.31
N ASP A 113 -8.71 8.39 -9.95
CA ASP A 113 -9.67 9.47 -9.70
C ASP A 113 -10.58 9.07 -8.52
N PHE A 114 -10.21 9.53 -7.33
CA PHE A 114 -10.91 9.19 -6.09
C PHE A 114 -11.66 10.38 -5.51
N SER A 115 -12.77 10.10 -4.83
CA SER A 115 -13.57 11.08 -4.09
C SER A 115 -13.02 11.33 -2.69
N ARG A 116 -12.46 10.29 -2.06
CA ARG A 116 -11.83 10.38 -0.72
C ARG A 116 -10.91 9.19 -0.45
N GLU A 117 -10.06 9.38 0.54
CA GLU A 117 -9.21 8.34 1.09
C GLU A 117 -9.83 7.75 2.35
N LEU A 118 -9.73 6.44 2.49
CA LEU A 118 -10.27 5.69 3.62
C LEU A 118 -9.17 4.83 4.25
N ALA A 119 -9.38 4.43 5.51
CA ALA A 119 -8.56 3.40 6.12
C ALA A 119 -9.45 2.42 6.89
N GLN A 120 -9.25 1.12 6.62
CA GLN A 120 -9.93 0.04 7.32
C GLN A 120 -8.98 -0.60 8.31
N GLN A 121 -9.23 -0.43 9.59
CA GLN A 121 -8.49 -1.10 10.64
C GLN A 121 -9.11 -2.46 10.95
N VAL A 122 -8.25 -3.46 11.13
CA VAL A 122 -8.62 -4.79 11.59
C VAL A 122 -7.69 -5.25 12.71
N ALA A 123 -8.20 -6.05 13.62
CA ALA A 123 -7.42 -6.73 14.65
C ALA A 123 -7.58 -8.23 14.49
N ARG A 124 -6.48 -8.98 14.42
CA ARG A 124 -6.46 -10.44 14.29
C ARG A 124 -5.65 -11.09 15.41
N ARG A 125 -6.24 -12.06 16.07
CA ARG A 125 -5.60 -12.85 17.14
C ARG A 125 -4.75 -13.98 16.54
N PRO A 126 -3.79 -14.55 17.31
CA PRO A 126 -3.07 -15.75 16.90
C PRO A 126 -3.98 -16.95 16.59
N SER A 127 -5.20 -16.97 17.16
CA SER A 127 -6.22 -18.00 16.88
C SER A 127 -6.89 -17.84 15.50
N GLY A 128 -6.55 -16.80 14.72
CA GLY A 128 -7.20 -16.47 13.46
C GLY A 128 -8.49 -15.66 13.59
N GLN A 129 -8.98 -15.39 14.80
CA GLN A 129 -10.17 -14.57 14.96
C GLN A 129 -9.89 -13.12 14.58
N VAL A 130 -10.66 -12.57 13.63
CA VAL A 130 -10.54 -11.19 13.12
C VAL A 130 -11.73 -10.35 13.57
N ARG A 131 -11.47 -9.06 13.77
CA ARG A 131 -12.50 -8.02 13.96
C ARG A 131 -12.11 -6.80 13.15
N ALA A 132 -13.03 -6.34 12.30
CA ALA A 132 -12.94 -5.06 11.61
C ALA A 132 -13.54 -3.96 12.51
N TYR A 133 -12.87 -2.81 12.51
CA TYR A 133 -13.39 -1.59 13.11
C TYR A 133 -14.25 -0.84 12.08
N PRO A 134 -15.03 0.17 12.48
CA PRO A 134 -15.65 1.08 11.53
C PRO A 134 -14.58 1.72 10.63
N VAL A 135 -14.86 1.79 9.33
CA VAL A 135 -13.97 2.47 8.38
C VAL A 135 -13.83 3.95 8.75
N VAL A 136 -12.65 4.51 8.56
CA VAL A 136 -12.36 5.92 8.81
C VAL A 136 -12.01 6.63 7.51
N GLU A 137 -12.28 7.93 7.44
CA GLU A 137 -11.78 8.80 6.37
C GLU A 137 -10.44 9.40 6.79
N THR A 138 -9.49 9.44 5.86
CA THR A 138 -8.17 10.03 6.07
C THR A 138 -7.98 11.22 5.14
N VAL A 139 -7.42 12.31 5.68
CA VAL A 139 -7.09 13.51 4.92
C VAL A 139 -5.58 13.65 4.87
N GLN A 140 -5.04 13.59 3.66
CA GLN A 140 -3.60 13.77 3.46
C GLN A 140 -3.28 15.26 3.26
N LYS A 141 -2.18 15.70 3.86
CA LYS A 141 -1.60 17.02 3.63
C LYS A 141 -0.09 16.88 3.47
N ASP A 142 0.42 17.40 2.36
CA ASP A 142 1.85 17.32 2.03
C ASP A 142 2.41 15.88 2.05
N GLY A 143 1.59 14.89 1.64
CA GLY A 143 1.96 13.48 1.59
C GLY A 143 1.95 12.75 2.94
N VAL A 144 1.38 13.38 3.98
CA VAL A 144 1.28 12.79 5.33
C VAL A 144 -0.17 12.86 5.81
N CYS A 145 -0.64 11.80 6.49
CA CYS A 145 -1.98 11.79 7.09
C CYS A 145 -2.07 12.88 8.17
N ALA A 146 -2.85 13.92 7.89
CA ALA A 146 -3.02 15.09 8.77
C ALA A 146 -4.25 14.97 9.67
N GLU A 147 -5.30 14.30 9.20
CA GLU A 147 -6.56 14.16 9.93
C GLU A 147 -7.17 12.77 9.68
N VAL A 148 -7.80 12.23 10.71
CA VAL A 148 -8.58 10.98 10.64
C VAL A 148 -9.95 11.24 11.25
N VAL A 149 -11.00 11.00 10.47
CA VAL A 149 -12.38 11.13 10.92
C VAL A 149 -12.98 9.73 11.16
N ALA A 150 -13.32 9.44 12.40
CA ALA A 150 -13.82 8.13 12.81
C ALA A 150 -15.21 8.26 13.46
N PRO A 151 -16.22 7.55 12.98
CA PRO A 151 -16.26 6.78 11.71
C PRO A 151 -16.24 7.71 10.48
N ALA A 152 -15.95 7.16 9.30
CA ALA A 152 -15.99 7.92 8.05
C ALA A 152 -17.36 8.59 7.85
N PRO A 153 -17.42 9.89 7.51
CA PRO A 153 -18.70 10.55 7.22
C PRO A 153 -19.41 9.89 6.03
N HIS A 154 -20.73 9.96 6.02
CA HIS A 154 -21.56 9.46 4.91
C HIS A 154 -21.29 7.99 4.52
N GLN A 155 -20.79 7.18 5.45
CA GLN A 155 -20.66 5.75 5.22
C GLN A 155 -22.04 5.08 5.23
N ASP A 156 -22.31 4.28 4.22
CA ASP A 156 -23.47 3.40 4.18
C ASP A 156 -23.11 1.95 4.58
N ALA A 157 -24.11 1.08 4.66
CA ALA A 157 -23.90 -0.33 5.01
C ALA A 157 -23.04 -1.06 3.96
N ARG A 158 -23.16 -0.69 2.67
CA ARG A 158 -22.39 -1.27 1.57
C ARG A 158 -20.89 -0.95 1.72
N LEU A 159 -20.56 0.32 1.95
CA LEU A 159 -19.18 0.75 2.12
C LEU A 159 -18.54 0.04 3.33
N GLN A 160 -19.26 -0.02 4.47
CA GLN A 160 -18.78 -0.72 5.66
C GLN A 160 -18.52 -2.21 5.39
N GLU A 161 -19.43 -2.89 4.69
CA GLU A 161 -19.30 -4.31 4.36
C GLU A 161 -18.12 -4.56 3.42
N VAL A 162 -17.98 -3.76 2.36
CA VAL A 162 -16.91 -3.92 1.36
C VAL A 162 -15.54 -3.67 2.00
N THR A 163 -15.36 -2.57 2.73
CA THR A 163 -14.08 -2.24 3.36
C THR A 163 -13.70 -3.24 4.44
N ALA A 164 -14.67 -3.67 5.28
CA ALA A 164 -14.44 -4.69 6.31
C ALA A 164 -14.03 -6.03 5.69
N ARG A 165 -14.69 -6.46 4.60
CA ARG A 165 -14.33 -7.68 3.87
C ARG A 165 -12.90 -7.60 3.33
N ILE A 166 -12.55 -6.53 2.63
CA ILE A 166 -11.19 -6.30 2.10
C ILE A 166 -10.16 -6.39 3.25
N GLY A 167 -10.40 -5.67 4.34
CA GLY A 167 -9.49 -5.68 5.48
C GLY A 167 -9.30 -7.06 6.11
N VAL A 168 -10.37 -7.84 6.25
CA VAL A 168 -10.35 -9.22 6.78
C VAL A 168 -9.61 -10.15 5.83
N GLU A 169 -9.92 -10.13 4.53
CA GLU A 169 -9.29 -10.98 3.52
C GLU A 169 -7.78 -10.70 3.41
N ILE A 170 -7.37 -9.44 3.48
CA ILE A 170 -5.95 -9.06 3.50
C ILE A 170 -5.29 -9.55 4.80
N ALA A 171 -5.90 -9.33 5.96
CA ALA A 171 -5.32 -9.77 7.24
C ALA A 171 -5.11 -11.30 7.29
N ASP A 172 -6.06 -12.07 6.75
CA ASP A 172 -5.96 -13.52 6.64
C ASP A 172 -4.94 -13.94 5.58
N GLY A 173 -4.99 -13.35 4.39
CA GLY A 173 -4.10 -13.68 3.28
C GLY A 173 -2.63 -13.36 3.53
N LEU A 174 -2.35 -12.36 4.37
CA LEU A 174 -0.99 -12.00 4.81
C LEU A 174 -0.60 -12.66 6.13
N ASP A 175 -1.48 -13.45 6.74
CA ASP A 175 -1.32 -14.04 8.08
C ASP A 175 -0.86 -13.01 9.14
N VAL A 176 -1.48 -11.84 9.13
CA VAL A 176 -1.20 -10.77 10.11
C VAL A 176 -1.73 -11.20 11.47
N THR A 177 -0.88 -11.13 12.49
CA THR A 177 -1.31 -11.18 13.89
C THR A 177 -1.10 -9.81 14.52
N GLY A 178 -2.12 -9.28 15.19
CA GLY A 178 -2.10 -7.92 15.74
C GLY A 178 -3.01 -6.97 14.99
N MET A 179 -2.57 -5.73 14.84
CA MET A 179 -3.32 -4.67 14.15
C MET A 179 -2.80 -4.49 12.72
N LEU A 180 -3.75 -4.30 11.80
CA LEU A 180 -3.49 -3.90 10.42
C LEU A 180 -4.41 -2.71 10.08
N ALA A 181 -3.89 -1.71 9.39
CA ALA A 181 -4.65 -0.69 8.70
C ALA A 181 -4.44 -0.85 7.20
N VAL A 182 -5.52 -0.92 6.45
CA VAL A 182 -5.53 -0.98 4.98
C VAL A 182 -6.00 0.37 4.47
N GLU A 183 -5.13 1.08 3.74
CA GLU A 183 -5.46 2.33 3.08
C GLU A 183 -6.20 2.03 1.77
N LEU A 184 -7.28 2.75 1.52
CA LEU A 184 -8.21 2.50 0.43
C LEU A 184 -8.60 3.82 -0.24
N PHE A 185 -8.87 3.76 -1.54
CA PHE A 185 -9.54 4.83 -2.26
C PHE A 185 -11.02 4.49 -2.47
N GLU A 186 -11.91 5.43 -2.18
CA GLU A 186 -13.25 5.41 -2.74
C GLU A 186 -13.22 6.28 -4.01
N THR A 187 -13.44 5.66 -5.15
CA THR A 187 -13.41 6.34 -6.45
C THR A 187 -14.70 7.14 -6.69
N VAL A 188 -14.69 8.04 -7.68
CA VAL A 188 -15.87 8.84 -8.03
C VAL A 188 -17.03 8.00 -8.56
N ASP A 189 -16.76 6.79 -9.08
CA ASP A 189 -17.76 5.79 -9.49
C ASP A 189 -18.07 4.75 -8.38
N GLU A 190 -17.78 5.09 -7.11
CA GLU A 190 -18.12 4.33 -5.91
C GLU A 190 -17.45 2.94 -5.82
N ARG A 191 -16.35 2.68 -6.53
CA ARG A 191 -15.51 1.51 -6.29
C ARG A 191 -14.62 1.74 -5.08
N VAL A 192 -14.15 0.66 -4.46
CA VAL A 192 -13.14 0.67 -3.39
C VAL A 192 -11.91 -0.07 -3.90
N LEU A 193 -10.76 0.62 -3.90
CA LEU A 193 -9.48 0.11 -4.39
C LEU A 193 -8.43 0.13 -3.28
#